data_47899e5bba9dc927228a340f4d35edf1
#
_entry.id   47899e5bba9dc927228a340f4d35edf1
#
_cell.length_a   1.000
_cell.length_b   1.000
_cell.length_c   1.000
_cell.angle_alpha   90.00
_cell.angle_beta   90.00
_cell.angle_gamma   90.00
#
_symmetry.space_group_name_H-M   'P 1'
#
loop_
_entity.id
_entity.type
_entity.pdbx_description
1 polymer ?
#
loop_
_entity_poly.entity_id
_entity_poly.type
_entity_poly.pdbx_seq_one_letter_code
_entity_poly.pdbx_strand_id
1 'polypeptide(L)'
;MQRYEGNATFFAFGNGVGSCGIGRKRGDAGVAALSVAEYSASANCGACVRVSGPRGTVLVRVVDRCVHCKPGDIDLSGSAFDAIATRSDGRVPVTWSYVPCTDSGPLSYHFRRGSSPLRTAVQVRNHRHAVRELEYLDADGRFVSVRRDAYNYFVNRMSTGPYTFRITDVHGARVIERDVRHRPARDVVGTVQFPECQP
;
A
#
# COMPACT_ATOMS: atom_id res chain seq x y z
N MET A 1 11.09 -4.93 -15.15
CA MET A 1 10.82 -4.40 -13.79
C MET A 1 11.85 -3.35 -13.44
N GLN A 2 11.45 -2.22 -12.90
CA GLN A 2 12.38 -1.19 -12.42
C GLN A 2 13.09 -1.71 -11.16
N ARG A 3 14.41 -1.64 -11.14
CA ARG A 3 15.26 -1.99 -10.01
C ARG A 3 15.79 -0.71 -9.38
N TYR A 4 15.79 -0.66 -8.08
CA TYR A 4 16.31 0.43 -7.26
C TYR A 4 17.58 -0.03 -6.55
N GLU A 5 18.51 0.88 -6.37
CA GLU A 5 19.77 0.65 -5.66
C GLU A 5 19.93 1.73 -4.60
N GLY A 6 20.37 1.34 -3.41
CA GLY A 6 20.55 2.22 -2.28
C GLY A 6 21.02 1.47 -1.05
N ASN A 7 20.69 1.99 0.12
CA ASN A 7 21.01 1.36 1.40
C ASN A 7 19.76 1.00 2.17
N ALA A 8 19.82 -0.08 2.93
CA ALA A 8 18.85 -0.41 3.94
C ALA A 8 19.34 0.00 5.32
N THR A 9 18.45 0.56 6.12
CA THR A 9 18.53 0.74 7.56
C THR A 9 17.37 0.01 8.23
N PHE A 10 17.22 0.11 9.56
CA PHE A 10 16.09 -0.50 10.23
C PHE A 10 15.50 0.39 11.31
N PHE A 11 14.21 0.21 11.55
CA PHE A 11 13.43 0.94 12.55
C PHE A 11 12.54 0.03 13.40
N ALA A 12 12.14 0.51 14.55
CA ALA A 12 11.18 -0.17 15.43
C ALA A 12 9.76 0.20 15.00
N PHE A 13 9.10 -0.68 14.23
CA PHE A 13 7.72 -0.42 13.77
C PHE A 13 6.67 -0.68 14.86
N GLY A 14 6.91 -1.61 15.78
CA GLY A 14 5.96 -1.98 16.83
C GLY A 14 4.62 -2.48 16.28
N ASN A 15 3.52 -2.11 16.97
CA ASN A 15 2.15 -2.44 16.59
C ASN A 15 1.41 -1.25 15.96
N GLY A 16 2.14 -0.23 15.51
CA GLY A 16 1.58 0.99 14.95
C GLY A 16 1.08 0.85 13.52
N VAL A 17 0.59 1.96 13.02
CA VAL A 17 0.34 2.19 11.60
C VAL A 17 1.30 3.28 11.13
N GLY A 18 1.94 3.07 10.00
CA GLY A 18 2.83 4.08 9.41
C GLY A 18 2.06 5.18 8.68
N SER A 19 2.78 6.03 7.97
CA SER A 19 2.20 7.13 7.16
C SER A 19 1.17 6.63 6.13
N CYS A 20 1.22 5.37 5.74
CA CYS A 20 0.22 4.74 4.89
C CYS A 20 -1.13 4.47 5.59
N GLY A 21 -1.23 4.67 6.90
CA GLY A 21 -2.43 4.32 7.65
C GLY A 21 -2.74 2.81 7.68
N ILE A 22 -1.76 1.97 7.39
CA ILE A 22 -1.84 0.51 7.44
C ILE A 22 -0.73 -0.04 8.32
N GLY A 23 -1.04 -1.08 9.08
CA GLY A 23 -0.09 -1.79 9.92
C GLY A 23 0.50 -3.02 9.21
N ARG A 24 1.34 -3.74 9.95
CA ARG A 24 1.84 -5.05 9.55
C ARG A 24 0.68 -6.04 9.45
N LYS A 25 0.56 -6.73 8.33
CA LYS A 25 -0.41 -7.79 8.15
C LYS A 25 0.14 -9.09 8.75
N ARG A 26 -0.75 -9.94 9.27
CA ARG A 26 -0.37 -11.29 9.71
C ARG A 26 0.20 -12.06 8.51
N GLY A 27 1.38 -12.64 8.68
CA GLY A 27 2.11 -13.35 7.61
C GLY A 27 3.16 -12.50 6.88
N ASP A 28 3.14 -11.16 7.00
CA ASP A 28 4.23 -10.35 6.46
C ASP A 28 5.55 -10.70 7.18
N ALA A 29 6.62 -10.99 6.43
CA ALA A 29 7.97 -11.21 6.99
C ALA A 29 8.49 -9.94 7.66
N GLY A 30 8.07 -8.77 7.16
CA GLY A 30 8.37 -7.47 7.71
C GLY A 30 7.67 -6.36 6.94
N VAL A 31 7.97 -5.13 7.34
CA VAL A 31 7.45 -3.92 6.69
C VAL A 31 8.59 -2.97 6.32
N ALA A 32 8.30 -2.05 5.41
CA ALA A 32 9.25 -1.06 4.91
C ALA A 32 8.68 0.35 4.94
N ALA A 33 9.57 1.32 5.14
CA ALA A 33 9.36 2.71 4.85
C ALA A 33 10.21 3.11 3.64
N LEU A 34 9.59 3.76 2.67
CA LEU A 34 10.27 4.24 1.46
C LEU A 34 10.69 5.71 1.61
N SER A 35 11.72 6.12 0.88
CA SER A 35 12.08 7.53 0.78
C SER A 35 10.88 8.37 0.30
N VAL A 36 10.94 9.68 0.49
CA VAL A 36 9.87 10.59 0.05
C VAL A 36 9.60 10.46 -1.46
N ALA A 37 10.64 10.24 -2.26
CA ALA A 37 10.53 10.07 -3.70
C ALA A 37 9.74 8.81 -4.07
N GLU A 38 10.13 7.65 -3.51
CA GLU A 38 9.47 6.38 -3.80
C GLU A 38 8.16 6.19 -3.04
N TYR A 39 7.95 6.90 -1.93
CA TYR A 39 6.64 6.97 -1.25
C TYR A 39 5.58 7.61 -2.16
N SER A 40 6.00 8.55 -3.00
CA SER A 40 5.19 9.15 -4.07
C SER A 40 3.81 9.61 -3.59
N ALA A 41 3.78 10.45 -2.54
CA ALA A 41 2.54 10.95 -1.93
C ALA A 41 1.52 9.83 -1.61
N SER A 42 1.99 8.71 -1.10
CA SER A 42 1.25 7.49 -0.75
C SER A 42 0.86 6.55 -1.91
N ALA A 43 1.27 6.85 -3.14
CA ALA A 43 0.92 6.00 -4.29
C ALA A 43 1.40 4.55 -4.12
N ASN A 44 2.51 4.35 -3.43
CA ASN A 44 3.12 3.03 -3.23
C ASN A 44 2.78 2.38 -1.87
N CYS A 45 1.85 2.97 -1.10
CA CYS A 45 1.36 2.38 0.13
C CYS A 45 0.71 1.00 -0.10
N GLY A 46 1.08 0.03 0.72
CA GLY A 46 0.57 -1.34 0.64
C GLY A 46 1.21 -2.20 -0.44
N ALA A 47 2.05 -1.64 -1.33
CA ALA A 47 2.81 -2.40 -2.30
C ALA A 47 3.79 -3.35 -1.61
N CYS A 48 4.13 -4.46 -2.28
CA CYS A 48 5.18 -5.36 -1.85
C CYS A 48 6.47 -5.09 -2.61
N VAL A 49 7.58 -5.14 -1.89
CA VAL A 49 8.93 -5.00 -2.47
C VAL A 49 9.80 -6.18 -2.05
N ARG A 50 10.59 -6.67 -3.00
CA ARG A 50 11.63 -7.66 -2.75
C ARG A 50 12.95 -6.92 -2.57
N VAL A 51 13.57 -7.08 -1.41
CA VAL A 51 14.83 -6.43 -1.04
C VAL A 51 15.91 -7.49 -0.94
N SER A 52 17.03 -7.31 -1.65
CA SER A 52 18.20 -8.16 -1.61
C SER A 52 19.38 -7.40 -0.99
N GLY A 53 19.94 -7.96 0.06
CA GLY A 53 21.12 -7.45 0.77
C GLY A 53 22.23 -8.50 0.88
N PRO A 54 23.28 -8.23 1.66
CA PRO A 54 24.49 -9.08 1.71
C PRO A 54 24.24 -10.54 2.12
N ARG A 55 23.21 -10.80 2.96
CA ARG A 55 22.96 -12.12 3.53
C ARG A 55 21.74 -12.84 2.97
N GLY A 56 20.95 -12.16 2.14
CA GLY A 56 19.73 -12.79 1.61
C GLY A 56 18.75 -11.82 1.00
N THR A 57 17.53 -12.31 0.86
CA THR A 57 16.43 -11.56 0.24
C THR A 57 15.19 -11.67 1.12
N VAL A 58 14.45 -10.59 1.25
CA VAL A 58 13.18 -10.53 1.99
C VAL A 58 12.09 -9.87 1.17
N LEU A 59 10.85 -10.34 1.34
CA LEU A 59 9.64 -9.70 0.81
C LEU A 59 9.00 -8.91 1.93
N VAL A 60 8.77 -7.61 1.72
CA VAL A 60 8.17 -6.71 2.70
C VAL A 60 7.06 -5.86 2.10
N ARG A 61 6.17 -5.37 2.95
CA ARG A 61 5.09 -4.46 2.58
C ARG A 61 5.45 -3.02 2.92
N VAL A 62 5.19 -2.10 2.01
CA VAL A 62 5.35 -0.66 2.23
C VAL A 62 4.22 -0.15 3.11
N VAL A 63 4.55 0.36 4.29
CA VAL A 63 3.58 0.86 5.28
C VAL A 63 3.89 2.27 5.75
N ASP A 64 5.08 2.79 5.46
CA ASP A 64 5.52 4.08 6.00
C ASP A 64 6.40 4.86 5.02
N ARG A 65 6.72 6.08 5.41
CA ARG A 65 7.60 7.01 4.72
C ARG A 65 8.83 7.32 5.57
N CYS A 66 10.01 7.11 5.02
CA CYS A 66 11.28 7.52 5.60
C CYS A 66 11.65 8.92 5.12
N VAL A 67 11.46 9.94 5.96
CA VAL A 67 11.74 11.35 5.57
C VAL A 67 13.22 11.67 5.43
N HIS A 68 14.09 10.85 6.04
CA HIS A 68 15.55 11.05 6.00
C HIS A 68 16.26 10.13 4.99
N CYS A 69 15.53 9.21 4.36
CA CYS A 69 16.08 8.32 3.35
C CYS A 69 16.31 9.09 2.03
N LYS A 70 17.46 8.84 1.40
CA LYS A 70 17.72 9.32 0.04
C LYS A 70 16.91 8.49 -0.97
N PRO A 71 16.68 8.99 -2.20
CA PRO A 71 16.12 8.18 -3.27
C PRO A 71 16.88 6.86 -3.42
N GLY A 72 16.15 5.74 -3.52
CA GLY A 72 16.69 4.39 -3.56
C GLY A 72 16.94 3.74 -2.20
N ASP A 73 17.12 4.51 -1.12
CA ASP A 73 17.24 3.96 0.24
C ASP A 73 15.89 3.42 0.74
N ILE A 74 15.95 2.41 1.59
CA ILE A 74 14.79 1.77 2.21
C ILE A 74 15.04 1.53 3.70
N ASP A 75 14.05 1.81 4.54
CA ASP A 75 14.12 1.53 5.97
C ASP A 75 13.21 0.34 6.30
N LEU A 76 13.75 -0.68 6.95
CA LEU A 76 13.11 -1.97 7.15
C LEU A 76 12.72 -2.17 8.62
N SER A 77 11.66 -2.91 8.88
CA SER A 77 11.44 -3.41 10.24
C SER A 77 12.61 -4.32 10.65
N GLY A 78 12.93 -4.36 11.95
CA GLY A 78 14.07 -5.11 12.44
C GLY A 78 14.10 -6.56 11.95
N SER A 79 12.95 -7.27 11.94
CA SER A 79 12.88 -8.65 11.43
C SER A 79 13.20 -8.78 9.94
N ALA A 80 12.83 -7.78 9.13
CA ALA A 80 13.15 -7.75 7.72
C ALA A 80 14.64 -7.47 7.48
N PHE A 81 15.23 -6.57 8.26
CA PHE A 81 16.66 -6.28 8.19
C PHE A 81 17.50 -7.51 8.57
N ASP A 82 17.11 -8.24 9.63
CA ASP A 82 17.79 -9.47 10.07
C ASP A 82 17.84 -10.56 8.99
N ALA A 83 16.87 -10.56 8.07
CA ALA A 83 16.84 -11.51 6.95
C ALA A 83 17.89 -11.20 5.86
N ILE A 84 18.39 -9.96 5.79
CA ILE A 84 19.31 -9.51 4.73
C ILE A 84 20.68 -9.05 5.23
N ALA A 85 20.84 -8.81 6.53
CA ALA A 85 22.07 -8.29 7.13
C ALA A 85 22.15 -8.64 8.62
N THR A 86 23.26 -8.29 9.27
CA THR A 86 23.41 -8.33 10.72
C THR A 86 23.06 -6.96 11.30
N ARG A 87 22.34 -6.89 12.42
CA ARG A 87 21.97 -5.60 13.04
C ARG A 87 23.14 -4.71 13.40
N SER A 88 24.27 -5.31 13.76
CA SER A 88 25.52 -4.58 14.02
C SER A 88 26.04 -3.80 12.81
N ASP A 89 25.65 -4.19 11.59
CA ASP A 89 26.05 -3.48 10.37
C ASP A 89 25.34 -2.11 10.25
N GLY A 90 24.17 -1.97 10.89
CA GLY A 90 23.39 -0.72 10.97
C GLY A 90 22.84 -0.22 9.62
N ARG A 91 23.68 -0.22 8.59
CA ARG A 91 23.38 0.21 7.22
C ARG A 91 24.12 -0.65 6.21
N VAL A 92 23.39 -1.19 5.24
CA VAL A 92 23.98 -2.09 4.22
C VAL A 92 23.52 -1.71 2.81
N PRO A 93 24.35 -1.93 1.78
CA PRO A 93 23.91 -1.74 0.39
C PRO A 93 22.85 -2.81 0.03
N VAL A 94 21.82 -2.37 -0.70
CA VAL A 94 20.73 -3.22 -1.16
C VAL A 94 20.32 -2.89 -2.57
N THR A 95 19.66 -3.86 -3.20
CA THR A 95 18.85 -3.64 -4.38
C THR A 95 17.43 -4.10 -4.10
N TRP A 96 16.45 -3.41 -4.66
CA TRP A 96 15.07 -3.81 -4.47
C TRP A 96 14.18 -3.48 -5.67
N SER A 97 13.03 -4.11 -5.75
CA SER A 97 12.04 -3.88 -6.81
C SER A 97 10.64 -4.14 -6.28
N TYR A 98 9.64 -3.47 -6.89
CA TYR A 98 8.24 -3.81 -6.65
C TYR A 98 7.93 -5.19 -7.22
N VAL A 99 7.15 -5.96 -6.46
CA VAL A 99 6.67 -7.29 -6.86
C VAL A 99 5.21 -7.46 -6.45
N PRO A 100 4.47 -8.38 -7.08
CA PRO A 100 3.13 -8.71 -6.63
C PRO A 100 3.15 -9.18 -5.17
N CYS A 101 2.15 -8.76 -4.38
CA CYS A 101 1.93 -9.31 -3.05
C CYS A 101 1.33 -10.73 -3.19
N THR A 102 1.95 -11.71 -2.54
CA THR A 102 1.65 -13.14 -2.75
C THR A 102 0.42 -13.65 -2.00
N ASP A 103 0.04 -12.97 -0.91
CA ASP A 103 -1.00 -13.42 0.03
C ASP A 103 -2.32 -12.65 -0.10
N SER A 104 -2.58 -12.10 -1.26
CA SER A 104 -3.76 -11.27 -1.48
C SER A 104 -5.01 -12.13 -1.73
N GLY A 105 -5.90 -12.17 -0.75
CA GLY A 105 -7.31 -12.46 -0.96
C GLY A 105 -8.00 -11.29 -1.69
N PRO A 106 -9.32 -11.15 -1.64
CA PRO A 106 -10.02 -10.01 -2.22
C PRO A 106 -9.53 -8.67 -1.70
N LEU A 107 -9.70 -7.61 -2.49
CA LEU A 107 -9.51 -6.22 -2.02
C LEU A 107 -10.34 -5.97 -0.78
N SER A 108 -9.91 -5.06 0.09
CA SER A 108 -10.72 -4.58 1.19
C SER A 108 -10.72 -3.05 1.25
N TYR A 109 -11.79 -2.50 1.82
CA TYR A 109 -12.08 -1.07 1.82
C TYR A 109 -12.18 -0.59 3.26
N HIS A 110 -11.24 0.24 3.68
CA HIS A 110 -11.23 0.81 5.03
C HIS A 110 -11.73 2.25 5.02
N PHE A 111 -12.87 2.49 5.60
CA PHE A 111 -13.38 3.85 5.79
C PHE A 111 -12.78 4.48 7.03
N ARG A 112 -12.25 5.69 6.89
CA ARG A 112 -11.67 6.45 8.00
C ARG A 112 -12.70 6.68 9.10
N ARG A 113 -12.27 6.70 10.36
CA ARG A 113 -13.11 7.18 11.47
C ARG A 113 -13.56 8.61 11.18
N GLY A 114 -14.85 8.88 11.31
CA GLY A 114 -15.45 10.20 10.97
C GLY A 114 -15.69 10.41 9.45
N SER A 115 -15.47 9.38 8.62
CA SER A 115 -15.92 9.41 7.23
C SER A 115 -17.44 9.54 7.17
N SER A 116 -17.93 10.40 6.30
CA SER A 116 -19.35 10.67 6.08
C SER A 116 -19.64 10.83 4.59
N PRO A 117 -20.92 10.83 4.15
CA PRO A 117 -21.25 11.06 2.74
C PRO A 117 -20.74 12.39 2.19
N LEU A 118 -20.65 13.42 3.04
CA LEU A 118 -20.15 14.75 2.67
C LEU A 118 -18.62 14.79 2.55
N ARG A 119 -17.91 13.83 3.19
CA ARG A 119 -16.46 13.68 3.15
C ARG A 119 -16.11 12.21 3.35
N THR A 120 -16.38 11.40 2.34
CA THR A 120 -15.97 10.00 2.33
C THR A 120 -14.46 9.93 2.19
N ALA A 121 -13.82 9.18 3.09
CA ALA A 121 -12.40 8.88 3.05
C ALA A 121 -12.23 7.37 3.14
N VAL A 122 -11.74 6.73 2.08
CA VAL A 122 -11.61 5.28 1.96
C VAL A 122 -10.20 4.91 1.49
N GLN A 123 -9.63 3.84 2.08
CA GLN A 123 -8.43 3.19 1.59
C GLN A 123 -8.82 1.90 0.86
N VAL A 124 -8.14 1.64 -0.24
CA VAL A 124 -8.12 0.31 -0.85
C VAL A 124 -6.94 -0.45 -0.26
N ARG A 125 -7.22 -1.58 0.35
CA ARG A 125 -6.25 -2.44 1.06
C ARG A 125 -6.19 -3.83 0.44
N ASN A 126 -5.20 -4.61 0.83
CA ASN A 126 -5.02 -6.00 0.41
C ASN A 126 -4.85 -6.17 -1.11
N HIS A 127 -4.39 -5.14 -1.80
CA HIS A 127 -4.18 -5.18 -3.23
C HIS A 127 -2.87 -5.93 -3.59
N ARG A 128 -2.92 -6.70 -4.68
CA ARG A 128 -1.77 -7.44 -5.22
C ARG A 128 -0.73 -6.51 -5.82
N HIS A 129 -1.17 -5.48 -6.50
CA HIS A 129 -0.36 -4.40 -7.09
C HIS A 129 -0.77 -3.06 -6.51
N ALA A 130 0.15 -2.09 -6.46
CA ALA A 130 -0.18 -0.74 -6.00
C ALA A 130 -1.37 -0.17 -6.78
N VAL A 131 -2.24 0.52 -6.07
CA VAL A 131 -3.42 1.16 -6.67
C VAL A 131 -3.00 2.47 -7.29
N ARG A 132 -3.24 2.65 -8.59
CA ARG A 132 -3.02 3.90 -9.30
C ARG A 132 -4.19 4.85 -9.10
N GLU A 133 -5.42 4.35 -9.26
CA GLU A 133 -6.62 5.17 -9.29
C GLU A 133 -7.81 4.46 -8.64
N LEU A 134 -8.64 5.25 -7.96
CA LEU A 134 -9.95 4.86 -7.50
C LEU A 134 -10.98 5.81 -8.09
N GLU A 135 -12.06 5.27 -8.62
CA GLU A 135 -13.22 6.00 -9.10
C GLU A 135 -14.47 5.44 -8.42
N TYR A 136 -15.48 6.29 -8.20
CA TYR A 136 -16.80 5.83 -7.74
C TYR A 136 -17.86 6.13 -8.79
N LEU A 137 -18.88 5.29 -8.85
CA LEU A 137 -20.05 5.50 -9.71
C LEU A 137 -20.97 6.54 -9.06
N ASP A 138 -21.20 7.65 -9.72
CA ASP A 138 -22.09 8.71 -9.24
C ASP A 138 -23.58 8.40 -9.55
N ALA A 139 -24.47 9.31 -9.17
CA ALA A 139 -25.91 9.17 -9.39
C ALA A 139 -26.31 9.21 -10.88
N ASP A 140 -25.47 9.81 -11.72
CA ASP A 140 -25.69 9.90 -13.17
C ASP A 140 -25.13 8.69 -13.92
N GLY A 141 -24.61 7.70 -13.20
CA GLY A 141 -24.04 6.49 -13.77
C GLY A 141 -22.63 6.69 -14.38
N ARG A 142 -21.92 7.74 -13.96
CA ARG A 142 -20.56 8.05 -14.42
C ARG A 142 -19.53 7.67 -13.37
N PHE A 143 -18.39 7.14 -13.82
CA PHE A 143 -17.24 6.95 -12.94
C PHE A 143 -16.49 8.26 -12.75
N VAL A 144 -16.39 8.70 -11.49
CA VAL A 144 -15.72 9.94 -11.08
C VAL A 144 -14.47 9.60 -10.31
N SER A 145 -13.34 10.15 -10.76
CA SER A 145 -12.03 9.93 -10.11
C SER A 145 -11.98 10.55 -8.71
N VAL A 146 -11.32 9.86 -7.79
CA VAL A 146 -11.21 10.26 -6.39
C VAL A 146 -9.77 10.60 -6.07
N ARG A 147 -9.55 11.81 -5.54
CA ARG A 147 -8.20 12.26 -5.17
C ARG A 147 -7.67 11.46 -3.97
N ARG A 148 -6.43 10.98 -4.07
CA ARG A 148 -5.70 10.38 -2.95
C ARG A 148 -5.00 11.46 -2.11
N ASP A 149 -5.06 11.37 -0.79
CA ASP A 149 -4.27 12.19 0.14
C ASP A 149 -2.91 11.53 0.47
N ALA A 150 -2.05 12.28 1.17
CA ALA A 150 -0.70 11.81 1.52
C ALA A 150 -0.68 10.67 2.57
N TYR A 151 -1.84 10.27 3.11
CA TYR A 151 -2.01 9.20 4.09
C TYR A 151 -2.78 8.00 3.51
N ASN A 152 -2.76 7.87 2.18
CA ASN A 152 -3.36 6.75 1.46
C ASN A 152 -4.91 6.68 1.55
N TYR A 153 -5.59 7.78 1.83
CA TYR A 153 -7.04 7.84 1.72
C TYR A 153 -7.45 8.49 0.40
N PHE A 154 -8.40 7.88 -0.27
CA PHE A 154 -9.13 8.49 -1.37
C PHE A 154 -10.28 9.28 -0.79
N VAL A 155 -10.33 10.58 -1.05
CA VAL A 155 -11.23 11.51 -0.39
C VAL A 155 -12.09 12.27 -1.40
N ASN A 156 -13.42 12.16 -1.27
CA ASN A 156 -14.38 12.93 -2.06
C ASN A 156 -15.70 13.07 -1.31
N ARG A 157 -16.58 13.94 -1.80
CA ARG A 157 -18.01 13.92 -1.46
C ARG A 157 -18.65 12.81 -2.30
N MET A 158 -19.16 11.78 -1.63
CA MET A 158 -19.84 10.65 -2.26
C MET A 158 -21.27 10.54 -1.69
N SER A 159 -22.07 9.63 -2.22
CA SER A 159 -23.38 9.26 -1.67
C SER A 159 -23.24 8.57 -0.30
N THR A 160 -24.38 8.14 0.27
CA THR A 160 -24.40 7.35 1.51
C THR A 160 -23.93 5.91 1.31
N GLY A 161 -23.68 5.48 0.07
CA GLY A 161 -23.45 4.10 -0.31
C GLY A 161 -24.75 3.29 -0.41
N PRO A 162 -24.70 1.97 -0.71
CA PRO A 162 -23.47 1.26 -1.04
C PRO A 162 -22.78 1.81 -2.30
N TYR A 163 -21.45 1.73 -2.32
CA TYR A 163 -20.66 2.26 -3.43
C TYR A 163 -20.36 1.18 -4.48
N THR A 164 -20.29 1.62 -5.73
CA THR A 164 -19.59 0.88 -6.80
C THR A 164 -18.28 1.59 -7.09
N PHE A 165 -17.18 0.90 -6.88
CA PHE A 165 -15.83 1.41 -7.15
C PHE A 165 -15.25 0.76 -8.41
N ARG A 166 -14.54 1.55 -9.21
CA ARG A 166 -13.63 1.07 -10.24
C ARG A 166 -12.21 1.36 -9.78
N ILE A 167 -11.40 0.34 -9.66
CA ILE A 167 -10.05 0.42 -9.15
C ILE A 167 -9.08 0.06 -10.27
N THR A 168 -8.06 0.90 -10.49
CA THR A 168 -7.03 0.65 -11.50
C THR A 168 -5.67 0.51 -10.79
N ASP A 169 -4.93 -0.54 -11.10
CA ASP A 169 -3.58 -0.76 -10.59
C ASP A 169 -2.52 0.00 -11.41
N VAL A 170 -1.25 -0.09 -10.95
CA VAL A 170 -0.11 0.56 -11.61
C VAL A 170 0.20 -0.01 -12.98
N HIS A 171 -0.29 -1.20 -13.33
CA HIS A 171 -0.13 -1.85 -14.64
C HIS A 171 -1.29 -1.55 -15.59
N GLY A 172 -2.34 -0.87 -15.11
CA GLY A 172 -3.51 -0.52 -15.89
C GLY A 172 -4.64 -1.55 -15.84
N ALA A 173 -4.48 -2.64 -15.07
CA ALA A 173 -5.56 -3.59 -14.84
C ALA A 173 -6.67 -2.92 -14.04
N ARG A 174 -7.92 -3.17 -14.45
CA ARG A 174 -9.13 -2.59 -13.84
C ARG A 174 -10.02 -3.66 -13.26
N VAL A 175 -10.52 -3.40 -12.07
CA VAL A 175 -11.56 -4.22 -11.42
C VAL A 175 -12.70 -3.33 -10.95
N ILE A 176 -13.92 -3.89 -10.90
CA ILE A 176 -15.10 -3.20 -10.40
C ILE A 176 -15.62 -3.96 -9.19
N GLU A 177 -15.69 -3.28 -8.07
CA GLU A 177 -16.31 -3.77 -6.84
C GLU A 177 -17.66 -3.11 -6.65
N ARG A 178 -18.70 -3.88 -6.33
CA ARG A 178 -20.07 -3.42 -6.14
C ARG A 178 -20.48 -3.58 -4.67
N ASP A 179 -21.50 -2.86 -4.27
CA ASP A 179 -22.14 -3.01 -2.95
C ASP A 179 -21.21 -2.78 -1.75
N VAL A 180 -20.19 -1.93 -1.90
CA VAL A 180 -19.29 -1.59 -0.80
C VAL A 180 -20.02 -0.69 0.20
N ARG A 181 -20.38 -1.25 1.34
CA ARG A 181 -21.12 -0.54 2.39
C ARG A 181 -20.23 0.47 3.11
N HIS A 182 -20.76 1.67 3.37
CA HIS A 182 -20.06 2.67 4.18
C HIS A 182 -20.03 2.23 5.66
N ARG A 183 -18.87 1.84 6.15
CA ARG A 183 -18.64 1.42 7.54
C ARG A 183 -17.45 2.13 8.16
N PRO A 184 -17.61 3.33 8.74
CA PRO A 184 -16.49 4.08 9.34
C PRO A 184 -15.74 3.28 10.40
N ALA A 185 -14.41 3.41 10.38
CA ALA A 185 -13.45 2.70 11.25
C ALA A 185 -13.47 1.16 11.12
N ARG A 186 -13.99 0.61 10.02
CA ARG A 186 -14.02 -0.83 9.77
C ARG A 186 -13.54 -1.16 8.36
N ASP A 187 -12.99 -2.35 8.20
CA ASP A 187 -12.69 -2.92 6.90
C ASP A 187 -13.92 -3.64 6.35
N VAL A 188 -14.22 -3.40 5.08
CA VAL A 188 -15.23 -4.09 4.29
C VAL A 188 -14.50 -4.97 3.30
N VAL A 189 -14.60 -6.27 3.43
CA VAL A 189 -13.98 -7.22 2.49
C VAL A 189 -14.80 -7.21 1.20
N GLY A 190 -14.11 -7.04 0.08
CA GLY A 190 -14.70 -7.10 -1.26
C GLY A 190 -14.72 -8.51 -1.83
N THR A 191 -14.93 -8.60 -3.14
CA THR A 191 -15.04 -9.88 -3.87
C THR A 191 -14.03 -9.99 -5.00
N VAL A 192 -13.39 -8.88 -5.40
CA VAL A 192 -12.47 -8.82 -6.53
C VAL A 192 -11.01 -8.64 -6.09
N GLN A 193 -10.09 -9.03 -6.96
CA GLN A 193 -8.66 -8.77 -6.84
C GLN A 193 -8.07 -8.48 -8.23
N PHE A 194 -6.98 -7.74 -8.29
CA PHE A 194 -6.22 -7.58 -9.54
C PHE A 194 -5.70 -8.93 -10.03
N PRO A 195 -5.67 -9.15 -11.35
CA PRO A 195 -5.12 -10.36 -11.93
C PRO A 195 -3.64 -10.53 -11.54
N GLU A 196 -3.15 -11.75 -11.61
CA GLU A 196 -1.71 -11.98 -11.61
C GLU A 196 -1.12 -11.37 -12.87
N CYS A 197 0.05 -10.71 -12.75
CA CYS A 197 0.75 -10.27 -13.94
C CYS A 197 0.99 -11.50 -14.81
N GLN A 198 0.43 -11.50 -16.00
CA GLN A 198 0.88 -12.44 -17.03
C GLN A 198 2.32 -12.07 -17.39
N PRO A 199 3.21 -13.05 -17.53
CA PRO A 199 4.60 -12.83 -17.91
C PRO A 199 4.74 -12.14 -19.26
#